data_90b77706050e339e98a2b59dd127a6ec
#
_entry.id   90b77706050e339e98a2b59dd127a6ec
#
_cell.length_a   1.000
_cell.length_b   1.000
_cell.length_c   1.000
_cell.angle_alpha   90.00
_cell.angle_beta   90.00
_cell.angle_gamma   90.00
#
_symmetry.space_group_name_H-M   'P 1'
#
loop_
_entity.id
_entity.type
_entity.pdbx_description
1 polymer ?
#
loop_
_entity_poly.entity_id
_entity_poly.type
_entity_poly.pdbx_seq_one_letter_code
_entity_poly.pdbx_strand_id
1 'polypeptide(L)'
;MKREEALQHFMDECVSVHVSRLQEKVDRQFRQEKEVLLKPIIHSLEQLFATIREQQEQDRLAPVAFIHLSLLRTSLLDNRCTYLLEAYGEKWYYDWGECTAQYEAEWLSEAIITLHKTLEKERKPYLSIQAADVRGIIQQIVMLFHQYIIQLVRYLFRYQQDSVPDMNFQRAACLRFRVGEYKGFSEDVAMLDERERVEQNVLSWLEKKEMDKSSTFENFSSLPLQQKHFNQLDFSYANFNGSDLEGASLKQSVCVGTSFVDCKLANVDFSYAAIQDADFRHANLAGANFTHAQGKTLMFPDDEVACYLGTDFSHANLENAKFEFAQIAGANFTGANLKGATFFTRDQKKCLFSPDQIKDIHWIH
;
A
#
# COMPACT_ATOMS: atom_id res chain seq x y z
N MET A 1 10.25 -26.09 33.28
CA MET A 1 9.97 -24.77 32.68
C MET A 1 8.49 -24.49 32.88
N LYS A 2 8.12 -23.35 33.45
CA LYS A 2 6.70 -22.93 33.56
C LYS A 2 6.13 -22.73 32.17
N ARG A 3 4.79 -22.77 32.04
CA ARG A 3 4.13 -22.66 30.72
C ARG A 3 4.47 -21.33 30.01
N GLU A 4 4.48 -20.23 30.72
CA GLU A 4 4.80 -18.92 30.17
C GLU A 4 6.25 -18.84 29.66
N GLU A 5 7.20 -19.36 30.44
CA GLU A 5 8.62 -19.46 30.04
C GLU A 5 8.78 -20.36 28.78
N ALA A 6 8.02 -21.45 28.73
CA ALA A 6 8.04 -22.37 27.59
C ALA A 6 7.48 -21.70 26.33
N LEU A 7 6.38 -20.93 26.47
CA LEU A 7 5.77 -20.22 25.36
C LEU A 7 6.70 -19.11 24.85
N GLN A 8 7.29 -18.33 25.76
CA GLN A 8 8.26 -17.27 25.37
C GLN A 8 9.47 -17.89 24.64
N HIS A 9 10.06 -18.94 25.20
CA HIS A 9 11.20 -19.63 24.56
C HIS A 9 10.81 -20.19 23.17
N PHE A 10 9.60 -20.75 23.02
CA PHE A 10 9.11 -21.25 21.75
C PHE A 10 8.92 -20.11 20.73
N MET A 11 8.39 -18.94 21.17
CA MET A 11 8.25 -17.77 20.33
C MET A 11 9.62 -17.26 19.85
N ASP A 12 10.59 -17.15 20.75
CA ASP A 12 11.90 -16.58 20.45
C ASP A 12 12.77 -17.51 19.59
N GLU A 13 12.84 -18.80 19.94
CA GLU A 13 13.77 -19.76 19.30
C GLU A 13 13.17 -20.47 18.07
N CYS A 14 11.85 -20.66 18.03
CA CYS A 14 11.22 -21.42 16.95
C CYS A 14 10.38 -20.51 16.05
N VAL A 15 9.39 -19.81 16.61
CA VAL A 15 8.42 -19.06 15.81
C VAL A 15 9.10 -17.93 15.05
N SER A 16 9.85 -17.05 15.73
CA SER A 16 10.52 -15.90 15.11
C SER A 16 11.41 -16.30 13.94
N VAL A 17 12.19 -17.37 14.11
CA VAL A 17 13.12 -17.88 13.08
C VAL A 17 12.37 -18.37 11.84
N HIS A 18 11.31 -19.15 12.03
CA HIS A 18 10.54 -19.69 10.91
C HIS A 18 9.69 -18.63 10.23
N VAL A 19 9.15 -17.68 10.99
CA VAL A 19 8.38 -16.53 10.45
C VAL A 19 9.27 -15.65 9.60
N SER A 20 10.47 -15.27 10.08
CA SER A 20 11.42 -14.46 9.31
C SER A 20 11.79 -15.12 7.96
N ARG A 21 12.08 -16.42 7.97
CA ARG A 21 12.38 -17.18 6.75
C ARG A 21 11.18 -17.23 5.77
N LEU A 22 9.99 -17.42 6.33
CA LEU A 22 8.77 -17.43 5.53
C LEU A 22 8.50 -16.08 4.92
N GLN A 23 8.67 -15.02 5.69
CA GLN A 23 8.52 -13.63 5.25
C GLN A 23 9.48 -13.31 4.09
N GLU A 24 10.76 -13.66 4.20
CA GLU A 24 11.71 -13.50 3.09
C GLU A 24 11.27 -14.23 1.81
N LYS A 25 10.70 -15.43 1.95
CA LYS A 25 10.19 -16.22 0.82
C LYS A 25 8.98 -15.51 0.19
N VAL A 26 8.00 -15.12 1.01
CA VAL A 26 6.76 -14.46 0.58
C VAL A 26 7.06 -13.09 -0.05
N ASP A 27 7.95 -12.30 0.56
CA ASP A 27 8.38 -11.00 0.01
C ASP A 27 9.05 -11.15 -1.36
N ARG A 28 9.93 -12.15 -1.49
CA ARG A 28 10.57 -12.45 -2.79
C ARG A 28 9.54 -12.83 -3.85
N GLN A 29 8.61 -13.72 -3.52
CA GLN A 29 7.55 -14.13 -4.43
C GLN A 29 6.68 -12.95 -4.83
N PHE A 30 6.24 -12.15 -3.88
CA PHE A 30 5.48 -10.94 -4.14
C PHE A 30 6.21 -10.01 -5.10
N ARG A 31 7.48 -9.69 -4.86
CA ARG A 31 8.26 -8.77 -5.72
C ARG A 31 8.46 -9.29 -7.13
N GLN A 32 8.66 -10.60 -7.29
CA GLN A 32 8.95 -11.21 -8.59
C GLN A 32 7.70 -11.58 -9.39
N GLU A 33 6.60 -11.93 -8.72
CA GLU A 33 5.42 -12.56 -9.34
C GLU A 33 4.12 -11.78 -9.12
N LYS A 34 4.18 -10.53 -8.63
CA LYS A 34 2.97 -9.75 -8.27
C LYS A 34 1.93 -9.68 -9.38
N GLU A 35 2.34 -9.60 -10.66
CA GLU A 35 1.41 -9.60 -11.79
C GLU A 35 0.69 -10.97 -11.96
N VAL A 36 1.38 -12.07 -11.65
CA VAL A 36 0.78 -13.41 -11.66
C VAL A 36 -0.16 -13.57 -10.47
N LEU A 37 0.25 -13.08 -9.29
CA LEU A 37 -0.55 -13.13 -8.06
C LEU A 37 -1.83 -12.28 -8.13
N LEU A 38 -1.85 -11.26 -9.00
CA LEU A 38 -3.03 -10.44 -9.25
C LEU A 38 -4.13 -11.16 -10.04
N LYS A 39 -3.77 -12.08 -10.95
CA LYS A 39 -4.77 -12.70 -11.85
C LYS A 39 -5.97 -13.31 -11.15
N PRO A 40 -5.83 -14.08 -10.06
CA PRO A 40 -6.99 -14.61 -9.33
C PRO A 40 -7.85 -13.51 -8.67
N ILE A 41 -7.23 -12.41 -8.20
CA ILE A 41 -7.96 -11.26 -7.64
C ILE A 41 -8.80 -10.60 -8.73
N ILE A 42 -8.19 -10.35 -9.92
CA ILE A 42 -8.88 -9.77 -11.08
C ILE A 42 -10.05 -10.65 -11.48
N HIS A 43 -9.86 -11.96 -11.58
CA HIS A 43 -10.93 -12.90 -11.90
C HIS A 43 -12.09 -12.85 -10.88
N SER A 44 -11.78 -12.76 -9.59
CA SER A 44 -12.80 -12.64 -8.55
C SER A 44 -13.55 -11.31 -8.63
N LEU A 45 -12.86 -10.22 -9.02
CA LEU A 45 -13.51 -8.92 -9.30
C LEU A 45 -14.42 -9.00 -10.52
N GLU A 46 -14.01 -9.69 -11.60
CA GLU A 46 -14.86 -9.93 -12.78
C GLU A 46 -16.16 -10.64 -12.41
N GLN A 47 -16.06 -11.69 -11.59
CA GLN A 47 -17.23 -12.42 -11.08
C GLN A 47 -18.15 -11.53 -10.24
N LEU A 48 -17.57 -10.76 -9.30
CA LEU A 48 -18.34 -9.81 -8.49
C LEU A 48 -19.05 -8.78 -9.37
N PHE A 49 -18.35 -8.17 -10.35
CA PHE A 49 -18.92 -7.16 -11.24
C PHE A 49 -20.04 -7.71 -12.12
N ALA A 50 -19.92 -8.98 -12.56
CA ALA A 50 -21.00 -9.65 -13.26
C ALA A 50 -22.25 -9.81 -12.36
N THR A 51 -22.06 -10.24 -11.11
CA THR A 51 -23.14 -10.37 -10.12
C THR A 51 -23.78 -9.01 -9.79
N ILE A 52 -22.96 -7.94 -9.67
CA ILE A 52 -23.49 -6.58 -9.46
C ILE A 52 -24.45 -6.17 -10.59
N ARG A 53 -24.01 -6.35 -11.85
CA ARG A 53 -24.84 -6.01 -13.02
C ARG A 53 -26.18 -6.77 -13.00
N GLU A 54 -26.14 -8.08 -12.76
CA GLU A 54 -27.33 -8.91 -12.69
C GLU A 54 -28.30 -8.45 -11.58
N GLN A 55 -27.78 -8.12 -10.39
CA GLN A 55 -28.58 -7.66 -9.26
C GLN A 55 -29.19 -6.27 -9.52
N GLN A 56 -28.46 -5.38 -10.20
CA GLN A 56 -28.95 -4.05 -10.56
C GLN A 56 -30.00 -4.11 -11.70
N GLU A 57 -29.87 -5.00 -12.69
CA GLU A 57 -30.89 -5.25 -13.72
C GLU A 57 -32.20 -5.74 -13.12
N GLN A 58 -32.14 -6.37 -11.95
CA GLN A 58 -33.31 -6.88 -11.20
C GLN A 58 -33.78 -5.88 -10.12
N ASP A 59 -33.29 -4.66 -10.11
CA ASP A 59 -33.59 -3.62 -9.09
C ASP A 59 -33.33 -4.09 -7.63
N ARG A 60 -32.38 -5.02 -7.42
CA ARG A 60 -32.08 -5.59 -6.11
C ARG A 60 -30.84 -4.97 -5.44
N LEU A 61 -30.05 -4.21 -6.18
CA LEU A 61 -28.84 -3.58 -5.68
C LEU A 61 -28.81 -2.10 -6.07
N ALA A 62 -28.66 -1.23 -5.07
CA ALA A 62 -28.44 0.20 -5.24
C ALA A 62 -27.10 0.51 -5.94
N PRO A 63 -26.87 1.75 -6.41
CA PRO A 63 -25.56 2.16 -6.90
C PRO A 63 -24.45 1.81 -5.89
N VAL A 64 -23.40 1.13 -6.35
CA VAL A 64 -22.33 0.61 -5.50
C VAL A 64 -21.42 1.74 -5.02
N ALA A 65 -21.24 1.86 -3.72
CA ALA A 65 -20.35 2.81 -3.07
C ALA A 65 -19.10 2.16 -2.46
N PHE A 66 -19.16 0.86 -2.12
CA PHE A 66 -18.07 0.13 -1.50
C PHE A 66 -17.91 -1.25 -2.11
N ILE A 67 -16.68 -1.64 -2.37
CA ILE A 67 -16.27 -3.01 -2.69
C ILE A 67 -15.24 -3.43 -1.64
N HIS A 68 -15.57 -4.49 -0.91
CA HIS A 68 -14.73 -5.04 0.13
C HIS A 68 -14.09 -6.35 -0.30
N LEU A 69 -12.84 -6.53 0.05
CA LEU A 69 -12.09 -7.79 0.00
C LEU A 69 -11.73 -8.16 1.44
N SER A 70 -12.51 -9.05 2.05
CA SER A 70 -12.50 -9.33 3.48
C SER A 70 -11.95 -10.72 3.78
N LEU A 71 -10.83 -10.82 4.55
CA LEU A 71 -10.29 -12.09 5.01
C LEU A 71 -11.30 -12.81 5.92
N LEU A 72 -11.66 -14.04 5.58
CA LEU A 72 -12.48 -14.91 6.41
C LEU A 72 -11.59 -15.60 7.46
N ARG A 73 -11.57 -15.11 8.70
CA ARG A 73 -10.77 -15.75 9.78
C ARG A 73 -11.11 -17.22 10.02
N THR A 74 -12.35 -17.62 9.73
CA THR A 74 -12.79 -19.02 9.86
C THR A 74 -12.07 -19.95 8.88
N SER A 75 -11.68 -19.47 7.69
CA SER A 75 -10.93 -20.26 6.71
C SER A 75 -9.53 -20.64 7.21
N LEU A 76 -8.97 -19.84 8.14
CA LEU A 76 -7.67 -20.11 8.74
C LEU A 76 -7.67 -21.39 9.62
N LEU A 77 -8.83 -21.80 10.11
CA LEU A 77 -8.97 -23.07 10.85
C LEU A 77 -8.63 -24.28 9.96
N ASP A 78 -8.89 -24.12 8.66
CA ASP A 78 -8.58 -25.10 7.63
C ASP A 78 -7.24 -24.82 6.90
N ASN A 79 -6.43 -23.89 7.44
CA ASN A 79 -5.18 -23.39 6.86
C ASN A 79 -5.38 -22.79 5.45
N ARG A 80 -6.52 -22.17 5.18
CA ARG A 80 -6.80 -21.45 3.95
C ARG A 80 -6.86 -19.95 4.20
N CYS A 81 -6.40 -19.17 3.23
CA CYS A 81 -6.53 -17.72 3.21
C CYS A 81 -7.59 -17.32 2.18
N THR A 82 -8.86 -17.48 2.58
CA THR A 82 -10.03 -17.17 1.76
C THR A 82 -10.48 -15.73 2.03
N TYR A 83 -10.70 -14.98 0.97
CA TYR A 83 -11.25 -13.64 1.01
C TYR A 83 -12.65 -13.63 0.40
N LEU A 84 -13.58 -12.99 1.08
CA LEU A 84 -14.91 -12.70 0.56
C LEU A 84 -14.88 -11.31 -0.07
N LEU A 85 -15.28 -11.22 -1.34
CA LEU A 85 -15.55 -9.97 -2.02
C LEU A 85 -17.01 -9.64 -1.84
N GLU A 86 -17.33 -8.40 -1.47
CA GLU A 86 -18.69 -7.93 -1.21
C GLU A 86 -18.87 -6.53 -1.79
N ALA A 87 -20.04 -6.27 -2.37
CA ALA A 87 -20.42 -4.95 -2.87
C ALA A 87 -21.57 -4.38 -2.06
N TYR A 88 -21.45 -3.10 -1.70
CA TYR A 88 -22.43 -2.37 -0.90
C TYR A 88 -22.75 -1.01 -1.51
N GLY A 89 -23.97 -0.53 -1.33
CA GLY A 89 -24.36 0.85 -1.60
C GLY A 89 -23.94 1.80 -0.47
N GLU A 90 -24.43 3.04 -0.49
CA GLU A 90 -24.07 4.08 0.49
C GLU A 90 -24.52 3.76 1.92
N LYS A 91 -25.54 2.92 2.09
CA LYS A 91 -26.05 2.52 3.42
C LYS A 91 -25.23 1.39 4.05
N TRP A 92 -24.16 0.95 3.37
CA TRP A 92 -23.25 -0.07 3.86
C TRP A 92 -23.97 -1.39 4.16
N TYR A 93 -23.77 -2.00 5.32
CA TYR A 93 -24.40 -3.27 5.74
C TYR A 93 -25.94 -3.23 5.86
N TYR A 94 -26.57 -2.06 5.67
CA TYR A 94 -28.02 -1.94 5.62
C TYR A 94 -28.59 -2.08 4.21
N ASP A 95 -27.76 -2.19 3.19
CA ASP A 95 -28.19 -2.48 1.84
C ASP A 95 -28.44 -3.99 1.69
N TRP A 96 -29.67 -4.31 1.28
CA TRP A 96 -30.15 -5.68 1.13
C TRP A 96 -29.77 -6.22 -0.26
N GLY A 97 -28.65 -6.87 -0.36
CA GLY A 97 -28.24 -7.57 -1.56
C GLY A 97 -27.03 -8.43 -1.28
N GLU A 98 -27.17 -9.75 -1.37
CA GLU A 98 -26.02 -10.66 -1.33
C GLU A 98 -25.30 -10.60 -2.69
N CYS A 99 -24.40 -9.66 -2.85
CA CYS A 99 -23.54 -9.55 -4.01
C CYS A 99 -22.11 -9.90 -3.60
N THR A 100 -21.73 -11.16 -3.83
CA THR A 100 -20.46 -11.69 -3.32
C THR A 100 -19.71 -12.50 -4.38
N ALA A 101 -18.38 -12.54 -4.23
CA ALA A 101 -17.49 -13.48 -4.89
C ALA A 101 -16.41 -13.95 -3.88
N GLN A 102 -15.59 -14.92 -4.25
CA GLN A 102 -14.52 -15.40 -3.38
C GLN A 102 -13.19 -15.38 -4.09
N TYR A 103 -12.14 -15.07 -3.32
CA TYR A 103 -10.74 -15.17 -3.73
C TYR A 103 -9.99 -16.08 -2.76
N GLU A 104 -9.33 -17.10 -3.28
CA GLU A 104 -8.42 -17.96 -2.51
C GLU A 104 -6.98 -17.50 -2.75
N ALA A 105 -6.32 -17.02 -1.70
CA ALA A 105 -4.91 -16.67 -1.75
C ALA A 105 -4.06 -17.94 -1.57
N GLU A 106 -4.04 -18.82 -2.59
CA GLU A 106 -3.38 -20.16 -2.53
C GLU A 106 -1.91 -20.04 -2.13
N TRP A 107 -1.19 -19.08 -2.69
CA TRP A 107 0.22 -18.83 -2.39
C TRP A 107 0.50 -18.51 -0.92
N LEU A 108 -0.42 -17.78 -0.24
CA LEU A 108 -0.37 -17.55 1.21
C LEU A 108 -0.81 -18.80 1.97
N SER A 109 -1.83 -19.50 1.51
CA SER A 109 -2.31 -20.73 2.12
C SER A 109 -1.21 -21.79 2.17
N GLU A 110 -0.47 -22.00 1.09
CA GLU A 110 0.68 -22.91 1.03
C GLU A 110 1.79 -22.52 2.02
N ALA A 111 2.07 -21.22 2.10
CA ALA A 111 3.06 -20.67 3.02
C ALA A 111 2.65 -20.95 4.49
N ILE A 112 1.39 -20.70 4.84
CA ILE A 112 0.83 -20.91 6.18
C ILE A 112 0.76 -22.40 6.53
N ILE A 113 0.35 -23.26 5.60
CA ILE A 113 0.35 -24.74 5.79
C ILE A 113 1.75 -25.22 6.14
N THR A 114 2.76 -24.74 5.43
CA THR A 114 4.15 -25.11 5.66
C THR A 114 4.63 -24.67 7.03
N LEU A 115 4.33 -23.42 7.43
CA LEU A 115 4.66 -22.89 8.75
C LEU A 115 3.96 -23.68 9.86
N HIS A 116 2.65 -23.93 9.73
CA HIS A 116 1.87 -24.68 10.70
C HIS A 116 2.45 -26.08 10.94
N LYS A 117 2.73 -26.82 9.86
CA LYS A 117 3.36 -28.16 9.96
C LYS A 117 4.72 -28.11 10.67
N THR A 118 5.50 -27.07 10.41
CA THR A 118 6.81 -26.89 11.02
C THR A 118 6.67 -26.61 12.52
N LEU A 119 5.83 -25.63 12.89
CA LEU A 119 5.62 -25.27 14.31
C LEU A 119 4.99 -26.42 15.10
N GLU A 120 4.08 -27.19 14.51
CA GLU A 120 3.52 -28.39 15.13
C GLU A 120 4.60 -29.46 15.41
N LYS A 121 5.63 -29.56 14.60
CA LYS A 121 6.78 -30.43 14.85
C LYS A 121 7.67 -29.89 15.95
N GLU A 122 7.99 -28.59 15.89
CA GLU A 122 8.90 -27.92 16.83
C GLU A 122 8.30 -27.80 18.25
N ARG A 123 6.96 -27.77 18.41
CA ARG A 123 6.34 -27.73 19.73
C ARG A 123 6.43 -29.04 20.53
N LYS A 124 6.66 -30.20 19.86
CA LYS A 124 6.62 -31.52 20.52
C LYS A 124 7.52 -31.64 21.76
N PRO A 125 8.73 -31.06 21.81
CA PRO A 125 9.55 -31.07 23.01
C PRO A 125 8.97 -30.23 24.18
N TYR A 126 8.04 -29.33 23.90
CA TYR A 126 7.43 -28.43 24.87
C TYR A 126 6.13 -29.03 25.42
N LEU A 127 6.19 -29.80 26.50
CA LEU A 127 5.05 -30.52 27.06
C LEU A 127 3.85 -29.63 27.45
N SER A 128 4.12 -28.35 27.75
CA SER A 128 3.10 -27.37 28.17
C SER A 128 2.47 -26.58 27.01
N ILE A 129 2.98 -26.70 25.78
CA ILE A 129 2.45 -26.01 24.59
C ILE A 129 1.48 -26.93 23.86
N GLN A 130 0.24 -26.48 23.71
CA GLN A 130 -0.82 -27.22 23.04
C GLN A 130 -0.92 -26.87 21.55
N ALA A 131 -1.57 -27.72 20.76
CA ALA A 131 -1.88 -27.41 19.36
C ALA A 131 -2.75 -26.15 19.20
N ALA A 132 -3.56 -25.83 20.19
CA ALA A 132 -4.35 -24.60 20.22
C ALA A 132 -3.47 -23.34 20.31
N ASP A 133 -2.34 -23.41 21.03
CA ASP A 133 -1.39 -22.30 21.12
C ASP A 133 -0.75 -22.03 19.75
N VAL A 134 -0.33 -23.09 19.03
CA VAL A 134 0.21 -22.97 17.67
C VAL A 134 -0.82 -22.38 16.71
N ARG A 135 -2.09 -22.83 16.77
CA ARG A 135 -3.15 -22.25 15.95
C ARG A 135 -3.35 -20.75 16.22
N GLY A 136 -3.36 -20.33 17.50
CA GLY A 136 -3.44 -18.92 17.89
C GLY A 136 -2.27 -18.09 17.33
N ILE A 137 -1.05 -18.64 17.40
CA ILE A 137 0.15 -18.00 16.82
C ILE A 137 -0.01 -17.85 15.30
N ILE A 138 -0.44 -18.90 14.58
CA ILE A 138 -0.66 -18.86 13.15
C ILE A 138 -1.69 -17.79 12.77
N GLN A 139 -2.80 -17.67 13.50
CA GLN A 139 -3.81 -16.65 13.24
C GLN A 139 -3.26 -15.22 13.36
N GLN A 140 -2.36 -14.97 14.32
CA GLN A 140 -1.69 -13.67 14.44
C GLN A 140 -0.71 -13.42 13.29
N ILE A 141 0.06 -14.44 12.91
CA ILE A 141 1.04 -14.35 11.83
C ILE A 141 0.36 -14.08 10.48
N VAL A 142 -0.80 -14.69 10.21
CA VAL A 142 -1.54 -14.47 8.95
C VAL A 142 -1.87 -12.99 8.76
N MET A 143 -2.15 -12.26 9.84
CA MET A 143 -2.43 -10.83 9.75
C MET A 143 -1.22 -10.01 9.26
N LEU A 144 0.00 -10.47 9.54
CA LEU A 144 1.21 -9.87 8.97
C LEU A 144 1.25 -10.07 7.45
N PHE A 145 0.92 -11.29 6.97
CA PHE A 145 0.92 -11.59 5.54
C PHE A 145 -0.30 -11.04 4.79
N HIS A 146 -1.38 -10.71 5.50
CA HIS A 146 -2.54 -10.01 4.93
C HIS A 146 -2.14 -8.68 4.25
N GLN A 147 -1.10 -8.00 4.75
CA GLN A 147 -0.58 -6.77 4.18
C GLN A 147 -0.15 -6.93 2.71
N TYR A 148 0.32 -8.11 2.28
CA TYR A 148 0.65 -8.35 0.87
C TYR A 148 -0.58 -8.33 -0.04
N ILE A 149 -1.76 -8.74 0.44
CA ILE A 149 -3.01 -8.65 -0.32
C ILE A 149 -3.43 -7.18 -0.47
N ILE A 150 -3.31 -6.39 0.60
CA ILE A 150 -3.54 -4.95 0.54
C ILE A 150 -2.65 -4.31 -0.54
N GLN A 151 -1.37 -4.62 -0.55
CA GLN A 151 -0.42 -4.08 -1.52
C GLN A 151 -0.66 -4.60 -2.94
N LEU A 152 -1.12 -5.85 -3.12
CA LEU A 152 -1.52 -6.35 -4.44
C LEU A 152 -2.70 -5.55 -5.02
N VAL A 153 -3.71 -5.27 -4.21
CA VAL A 153 -4.87 -4.50 -4.67
C VAL A 153 -4.46 -3.03 -4.95
N ARG A 154 -3.62 -2.43 -4.10
CA ARG A 154 -3.04 -1.10 -4.38
C ARG A 154 -2.24 -1.09 -5.68
N TYR A 155 -1.42 -2.12 -5.92
CA TYR A 155 -0.65 -2.27 -7.15
C TYR A 155 -1.55 -2.37 -8.38
N LEU A 156 -2.67 -3.08 -8.29
CA LEU A 156 -3.66 -3.18 -9.37
C LEU A 156 -4.16 -1.78 -9.79
N PHE A 157 -4.67 -1.01 -8.83
CA PHE A 157 -5.26 0.29 -9.13
C PHE A 157 -4.25 1.38 -9.47
N ARG A 158 -2.98 1.20 -9.12
CA ARG A 158 -1.93 2.19 -9.36
C ARG A 158 -1.14 1.94 -10.65
N TYR A 159 -0.78 0.69 -10.90
CA TYR A 159 0.15 0.33 -11.99
C TYR A 159 -0.46 -0.55 -13.06
N GLN A 160 -1.60 -1.17 -12.81
CA GLN A 160 -2.26 -2.13 -13.68
C GLN A 160 -3.72 -1.74 -13.96
N GLN A 161 -3.98 -0.43 -14.10
CA GLN A 161 -5.34 0.11 -14.27
C GLN A 161 -6.07 -0.51 -15.47
N ASP A 162 -5.36 -0.77 -16.56
CA ASP A 162 -5.91 -1.43 -17.76
C ASP A 162 -6.33 -2.90 -17.51
N SER A 163 -5.87 -3.49 -16.41
CA SER A 163 -6.25 -4.85 -15.99
C SER A 163 -7.42 -4.86 -15.01
N VAL A 164 -7.88 -3.69 -14.54
CA VAL A 164 -9.09 -3.61 -13.72
C VAL A 164 -10.29 -3.96 -14.59
N PRO A 165 -11.15 -4.91 -14.18
CA PRO A 165 -12.32 -5.28 -14.97
C PRO A 165 -13.25 -4.11 -15.20
N ASP A 166 -13.95 -4.14 -16.34
CA ASP A 166 -14.88 -3.07 -16.73
C ASP A 166 -16.03 -2.93 -15.74
N MET A 167 -16.13 -1.74 -15.13
CA MET A 167 -17.10 -1.38 -14.11
C MET A 167 -18.41 -0.84 -14.73
N ASN A 168 -18.95 -1.56 -15.73
CA ASN A 168 -20.21 -1.25 -16.41
C ASN A 168 -21.43 -1.55 -15.53
N PHE A 169 -21.50 -0.94 -14.35
CA PHE A 169 -22.59 -1.02 -13.39
C PHE A 169 -22.84 0.35 -12.75
N GLN A 170 -24.02 0.54 -12.14
CA GLN A 170 -24.34 1.81 -11.49
C GLN A 170 -23.49 1.99 -10.22
N ARG A 171 -22.77 3.10 -10.15
CA ARG A 171 -21.87 3.47 -9.05
C ARG A 171 -22.39 4.72 -8.34
N ALA A 172 -22.13 4.81 -7.04
CA ALA A 172 -22.20 6.08 -6.33
C ALA A 172 -21.13 7.05 -6.86
N ALA A 173 -21.28 8.32 -6.64
CA ALA A 173 -20.31 9.34 -7.05
C ALA A 173 -18.90 9.15 -6.42
N CYS A 174 -18.82 8.39 -5.34
CA CYS A 174 -17.55 7.95 -4.72
C CYS A 174 -17.63 6.43 -4.50
N LEU A 175 -16.82 5.67 -5.25
CA LEU A 175 -16.65 4.23 -5.08
C LEU A 175 -15.32 3.95 -4.37
N ARG A 176 -15.37 3.22 -3.26
CA ARG A 176 -14.21 2.85 -2.45
C ARG A 176 -13.94 1.36 -2.52
N PHE A 177 -12.69 1.01 -2.77
CA PHE A 177 -12.20 -0.37 -2.63
C PHE A 177 -11.51 -0.50 -1.28
N ARG A 178 -11.91 -1.52 -0.52
CA ARG A 178 -11.40 -1.75 0.83
C ARG A 178 -10.89 -3.17 0.98
N VAL A 179 -9.82 -3.32 1.73
CA VAL A 179 -9.25 -4.63 2.09
C VAL A 179 -9.13 -4.71 3.59
N GLY A 180 -9.49 -5.84 4.18
CA GLY A 180 -9.41 -6.01 5.63
C GLY A 180 -9.93 -7.35 6.10
N GLU A 181 -10.49 -7.36 7.30
CA GLU A 181 -11.09 -8.54 7.92
C GLU A 181 -12.61 -8.52 7.77
N TYR A 182 -13.20 -9.68 7.61
CA TYR A 182 -14.65 -9.81 7.55
C TYR A 182 -15.30 -9.32 8.85
N LYS A 183 -16.16 -8.29 8.73
CA LYS A 183 -16.79 -7.59 9.85
C LYS A 183 -15.81 -7.06 10.91
N GLY A 184 -14.56 -6.84 10.52
CA GLY A 184 -13.50 -6.29 11.34
C GLY A 184 -12.94 -4.98 10.77
N PHE A 185 -11.68 -4.71 11.09
CA PHE A 185 -10.98 -3.55 10.53
C PHE A 185 -10.74 -3.74 9.03
N SER A 186 -10.97 -2.69 8.26
CA SER A 186 -10.60 -2.62 6.85
C SER A 186 -10.09 -1.22 6.51
N GLU A 187 -9.18 -1.14 5.55
CA GLU A 187 -8.62 0.11 5.08
C GLU A 187 -8.97 0.37 3.61
N ASP A 188 -9.05 1.63 3.22
CA ASP A 188 -9.22 2.01 1.83
C ASP A 188 -7.91 1.71 1.07
N VAL A 189 -8.03 1.09 -0.10
CA VAL A 189 -6.88 0.74 -0.97
C VAL A 189 -6.94 1.47 -2.30
N ALA A 190 -8.14 1.85 -2.73
CA ALA A 190 -8.37 2.70 -3.89
C ALA A 190 -9.71 3.44 -3.74
N MET A 191 -9.81 4.61 -4.36
CA MET A 191 -11.02 5.41 -4.41
C MET A 191 -11.20 5.99 -5.81
N LEU A 192 -12.38 5.80 -6.38
CA LEU A 192 -12.84 6.45 -7.61
C LEU A 192 -13.84 7.52 -7.20
N ASP A 193 -13.44 8.78 -7.29
CA ASP A 193 -14.24 9.91 -6.86
C ASP A 193 -14.60 10.77 -8.06
N GLU A 194 -15.86 10.66 -8.49
CA GLU A 194 -16.45 11.40 -9.61
C GLU A 194 -17.27 12.62 -9.13
N ARG A 195 -17.22 12.95 -7.83
CA ARG A 195 -17.92 14.12 -7.30
C ARG A 195 -17.38 15.39 -7.93
N GLU A 196 -18.25 16.28 -8.34
CA GLU A 196 -17.88 17.59 -8.86
C GLU A 196 -17.10 18.37 -7.80
N ARG A 197 -15.93 18.87 -8.16
CA ARG A 197 -15.05 19.62 -7.27
C ARG A 197 -14.95 21.07 -7.74
N VAL A 198 -15.22 21.97 -6.84
CA VAL A 198 -14.96 23.39 -7.05
C VAL A 198 -13.55 23.68 -6.54
N GLU A 199 -12.62 23.97 -7.45
CA GLU A 199 -11.20 24.25 -7.15
C GLU A 199 -11.05 25.23 -5.98
N GLN A 200 -11.83 26.30 -5.97
CA GLN A 200 -11.79 27.34 -4.94
C GLN A 200 -12.15 26.82 -3.55
N ASN A 201 -13.04 25.81 -3.46
CA ASN A 201 -13.39 25.17 -2.20
C ASN A 201 -12.24 24.29 -1.69
N VAL A 202 -11.57 23.57 -2.58
CA VAL A 202 -10.40 22.72 -2.25
C VAL A 202 -9.24 23.60 -1.78
N LEU A 203 -8.94 24.70 -2.49
CA LEU A 203 -7.91 25.66 -2.10
C LEU A 203 -8.22 26.31 -0.75
N SER A 204 -9.47 26.76 -0.55
CA SER A 204 -9.91 27.35 0.72
C SER A 204 -9.82 26.38 1.89
N TRP A 205 -10.12 25.10 1.64
CA TRP A 205 -10.00 24.04 2.63
C TRP A 205 -8.53 23.76 2.99
N LEU A 206 -7.64 23.67 2.01
CA LEU A 206 -6.20 23.52 2.23
C LEU A 206 -5.59 24.71 3.00
N GLU A 207 -6.06 25.93 2.73
CA GLU A 207 -5.59 27.14 3.40
C GLU A 207 -6.03 27.23 4.86
N LYS A 208 -7.23 26.75 5.19
CA LYS A 208 -7.76 26.77 6.56
C LYS A 208 -7.07 25.80 7.50
N LYS A 209 -6.23 24.88 6.99
CA LYS A 209 -5.46 23.90 7.79
C LYS A 209 -6.30 23.30 8.93
N GLU A 210 -7.51 22.83 8.62
CA GLU A 210 -8.27 22.05 9.59
C GLU A 210 -7.54 20.74 9.81
N MET A 211 -6.60 20.70 10.76
CA MET A 211 -5.71 19.58 11.08
C MET A 211 -6.47 18.29 11.47
N ASP A 212 -7.76 18.40 11.75
CA ASP A 212 -8.60 17.27 12.14
C ASP A 212 -9.24 16.52 10.96
N LYS A 213 -9.05 16.98 9.73
CA LYS A 213 -9.55 16.28 8.55
C LYS A 213 -8.40 15.57 7.86
N SER A 214 -8.41 14.25 7.90
CA SER A 214 -7.54 13.42 7.08
C SER A 214 -7.72 13.77 5.61
N SER A 215 -6.64 14.14 4.93
CA SER A 215 -6.59 14.33 3.48
C SER A 215 -6.33 13.01 2.73
N THR A 216 -6.47 11.89 3.42
CA THR A 216 -6.24 10.55 2.90
C THR A 216 -7.18 10.27 1.74
N PHE A 217 -6.64 9.82 0.62
CA PHE A 217 -7.35 9.56 -0.64
C PHE A 217 -8.01 10.77 -1.29
N GLU A 218 -7.79 11.99 -0.79
CA GLU A 218 -8.35 13.18 -1.42
C GLU A 218 -7.69 13.45 -2.79
N ASN A 219 -8.50 14.02 -3.69
CA ASN A 219 -8.03 14.33 -5.03
C ASN A 219 -7.68 15.83 -5.13
N PHE A 220 -6.42 16.14 -5.32
CA PHE A 220 -5.86 17.46 -5.53
C PHE A 220 -5.26 17.62 -6.93
N SER A 221 -5.68 16.78 -7.90
CA SER A 221 -5.12 16.79 -9.24
C SER A 221 -5.35 18.09 -10.00
N SER A 222 -4.37 18.47 -10.82
CA SER A 222 -4.39 19.64 -11.71
C SER A 222 -4.62 20.99 -11.01
N LEU A 223 -4.22 21.12 -9.72
CA LEU A 223 -4.37 22.36 -8.96
C LEU A 223 -3.12 23.26 -9.01
N PRO A 224 -3.30 24.60 -8.97
CA PRO A 224 -2.21 25.58 -8.85
C PRO A 224 -1.85 25.75 -7.37
N LEU A 225 -0.86 25.01 -6.88
CA LEU A 225 -0.45 24.95 -5.47
C LEU A 225 0.96 25.50 -5.24
N GLN A 226 1.47 26.33 -6.14
CA GLN A 226 2.82 26.89 -6.08
C GLN A 226 3.06 27.66 -4.78
N GLN A 227 4.26 27.49 -4.21
CA GLN A 227 4.75 28.19 -3.02
C GLN A 227 3.84 28.09 -1.78
N LYS A 228 2.88 27.17 -1.77
CA LYS A 228 2.03 26.89 -0.60
C LYS A 228 2.78 26.08 0.47
N HIS A 229 2.30 26.18 1.70
CA HIS A 229 2.88 25.47 2.85
C HIS A 229 1.92 24.42 3.36
N PHE A 230 2.28 23.15 3.14
CA PHE A 230 1.51 21.97 3.53
C PHE A 230 2.25 21.13 4.59
N ASN A 231 3.08 21.79 5.41
CA ASN A 231 3.92 21.13 6.40
C ASN A 231 3.08 20.37 7.44
N GLN A 232 3.54 19.16 7.81
CA GLN A 232 2.94 18.33 8.85
C GLN A 232 1.49 17.86 8.56
N LEU A 233 1.04 17.91 7.30
CA LEU A 233 -0.26 17.38 6.90
C LEU A 233 -0.16 15.93 6.46
N ASP A 234 -1.27 15.20 6.61
CA ASP A 234 -1.42 13.83 6.13
C ASP A 234 -2.11 13.81 4.77
N PHE A 235 -1.35 13.47 3.73
CA PHE A 235 -1.79 13.27 2.36
C PHE A 235 -1.69 11.81 1.92
N SER A 236 -1.69 10.88 2.86
CA SER A 236 -1.58 9.47 2.53
C SER A 236 -2.57 9.06 1.43
N TYR A 237 -2.06 8.46 0.38
CA TYR A 237 -2.84 8.01 -0.80
C TYR A 237 -3.59 9.12 -1.55
N ALA A 238 -3.33 10.39 -1.28
CA ALA A 238 -3.93 11.50 -2.03
C ALA A 238 -3.41 11.55 -3.48
N ASN A 239 -4.20 12.16 -4.35
CA ASN A 239 -3.88 12.32 -5.76
C ASN A 239 -3.55 13.79 -6.08
N PHE A 240 -2.29 14.09 -6.40
CA PHE A 240 -1.83 15.40 -6.87
C PHE A 240 -1.49 15.41 -8.37
N ASN A 241 -1.81 14.36 -9.13
CA ASN A 241 -1.37 14.21 -10.51
C ASN A 241 -1.59 15.48 -11.35
N GLY A 242 -0.55 15.89 -12.08
CA GLY A 242 -0.58 17.08 -12.94
C GLY A 242 -0.65 18.42 -12.22
N SER A 243 -0.59 18.45 -10.89
CA SER A 243 -0.64 19.72 -10.11
C SER A 243 0.70 20.46 -10.18
N ASP A 244 0.61 21.77 -10.00
CA ASP A 244 1.75 22.65 -9.93
C ASP A 244 2.03 23.04 -8.47
N LEU A 245 3.07 22.41 -7.89
CA LEU A 245 3.56 22.61 -6.51
C LEU A 245 4.96 23.25 -6.50
N GLU A 246 5.38 23.95 -7.59
CA GLU A 246 6.71 24.55 -7.64
C GLU A 246 6.99 25.43 -6.43
N GLY A 247 8.11 25.18 -5.74
CA GLY A 247 8.51 25.89 -4.52
C GLY A 247 7.61 25.70 -3.30
N ALA A 248 6.65 24.77 -3.36
CA ALA A 248 5.82 24.45 -2.19
C ALA A 248 6.62 23.74 -1.09
N SER A 249 6.11 23.73 0.13
CA SER A 249 6.71 23.01 1.26
C SER A 249 5.75 21.93 1.78
N LEU A 250 6.22 20.68 1.74
CA LEU A 250 5.60 19.50 2.35
C LEU A 250 6.50 18.92 3.47
N LYS A 251 7.23 19.81 4.13
CA LYS A 251 8.15 19.41 5.21
C LYS A 251 7.42 18.69 6.33
N GLN A 252 7.95 17.52 6.76
CA GLN A 252 7.37 16.69 7.82
C GLN A 252 5.95 16.20 7.52
N SER A 253 5.47 16.27 6.27
CA SER A 253 4.16 15.74 5.89
C SER A 253 4.21 14.23 5.70
N VAL A 254 3.04 13.59 5.79
CA VAL A 254 2.85 12.17 5.50
C VAL A 254 2.32 12.06 4.07
N CYS A 255 3.16 11.58 3.15
CA CYS A 255 2.86 11.39 1.73
C CYS A 255 2.95 9.91 1.35
N VAL A 256 2.56 9.02 2.28
CA VAL A 256 2.60 7.56 2.05
C VAL A 256 1.63 7.20 0.93
N GLY A 257 2.13 6.55 -0.13
CA GLY A 257 1.29 6.16 -1.27
C GLY A 257 0.69 7.32 -2.07
N THR A 258 1.06 8.56 -1.79
CA THR A 258 0.59 9.75 -2.51
C THR A 258 1.04 9.71 -3.97
N SER A 259 0.15 10.08 -4.88
CA SER A 259 0.47 10.17 -6.31
C SER A 259 0.80 11.60 -6.71
N PHE A 260 2.01 11.80 -7.26
CA PHE A 260 2.53 13.05 -7.81
C PHE A 260 2.92 12.88 -9.29
N VAL A 261 2.25 11.99 -10.00
CA VAL A 261 2.55 11.70 -11.41
C VAL A 261 2.36 12.97 -12.25
N ASP A 262 3.33 13.26 -13.14
CA ASP A 262 3.34 14.45 -14.03
C ASP A 262 3.26 15.80 -13.29
N CYS A 263 3.56 15.85 -11.99
CA CYS A 263 3.55 17.09 -11.22
C CYS A 263 4.74 18.00 -11.55
N LYS A 264 4.51 19.32 -11.42
CA LYS A 264 5.60 20.30 -11.34
C LYS A 264 5.98 20.48 -9.87
N LEU A 265 7.14 19.98 -9.50
CA LEU A 265 7.67 19.92 -8.13
C LEU A 265 9.07 20.55 -8.05
N ALA A 266 9.43 21.45 -8.95
CA ALA A 266 10.72 22.10 -8.91
C ALA A 266 10.89 22.89 -7.61
N ASN A 267 12.05 22.71 -6.93
CA ASN A 267 12.41 23.34 -5.65
C ASN A 267 11.43 23.06 -4.50
N VAL A 268 10.64 22.00 -4.56
CA VAL A 268 9.74 21.62 -3.46
C VAL A 268 10.55 21.12 -2.25
N ASP A 269 10.07 21.38 -1.03
CA ASP A 269 10.69 20.87 0.20
C ASP A 269 9.91 19.68 0.77
N PHE A 270 10.44 18.47 0.58
CA PHE A 270 10.00 17.21 1.20
C PHE A 270 10.87 16.80 2.40
N SER A 271 11.64 17.72 2.98
CA SER A 271 12.53 17.37 4.09
C SER A 271 11.74 16.77 5.26
N TYR A 272 12.25 15.65 5.80
CA TYR A 272 11.60 14.86 6.86
C TYR A 272 10.20 14.32 6.51
N ALA A 273 9.76 14.36 5.26
CA ALA A 273 8.48 13.81 4.85
C ALA A 273 8.52 12.29 4.81
N ALA A 274 7.39 11.64 5.13
CA ALA A 274 7.18 10.22 4.90
C ALA A 274 6.67 10.02 3.47
N ILE A 275 7.53 9.45 2.60
CA ILE A 275 7.26 9.27 1.16
C ILE A 275 7.26 7.80 0.74
N GLN A 276 7.07 6.88 1.70
CA GLN A 276 6.97 5.46 1.38
C GLN A 276 5.86 5.23 0.36
N ASP A 277 6.13 4.40 -0.65
CA ASP A 277 5.19 4.14 -1.75
C ASP A 277 4.69 5.39 -2.50
N ALA A 278 5.27 6.56 -2.32
CA ALA A 278 4.91 7.73 -3.10
C ALA A 278 5.29 7.55 -4.58
N ASP A 279 4.46 8.08 -5.48
CA ASP A 279 4.59 7.96 -6.91
C ASP A 279 4.97 9.30 -7.55
N PHE A 280 6.23 9.43 -7.92
CA PHE A 280 6.78 10.62 -8.58
C PHE A 280 7.07 10.39 -10.06
N ARG A 281 6.45 9.39 -10.69
CA ARG A 281 6.70 9.10 -12.11
C ARG A 281 6.46 10.32 -12.97
N HIS A 282 7.42 10.59 -13.87
CA HIS A 282 7.39 11.72 -14.80
C HIS A 282 7.33 13.12 -14.16
N ALA A 283 7.43 13.23 -12.84
CA ALA A 283 7.41 14.52 -12.14
C ALA A 283 8.68 15.35 -12.42
N ASN A 284 8.53 16.67 -12.45
CA ASN A 284 9.66 17.58 -12.48
C ASN A 284 10.07 17.97 -11.06
N LEU A 285 11.09 17.33 -10.51
CA LEU A 285 11.63 17.48 -9.16
C LEU A 285 12.99 18.21 -9.15
N ALA A 286 13.30 19.01 -10.17
CA ALA A 286 14.56 19.72 -10.25
C ALA A 286 14.78 20.60 -9.00
N GLY A 287 15.92 20.43 -8.32
CA GLY A 287 16.25 21.14 -7.08
C GLY A 287 15.41 20.76 -5.85
N ALA A 288 14.57 19.74 -5.91
CA ALA A 288 13.75 19.30 -4.79
C ALA A 288 14.60 18.83 -3.59
N ASN A 289 14.12 19.07 -2.38
CA ASN A 289 14.79 18.72 -1.14
C ASN A 289 14.14 17.54 -0.45
N PHE A 290 14.79 16.36 -0.48
CA PHE A 290 14.40 15.14 0.22
C PHE A 290 15.28 14.83 1.45
N THR A 291 15.97 15.84 1.98
CA THR A 291 16.87 15.64 3.14
C THR A 291 16.09 15.04 4.32
N HIS A 292 16.60 13.91 4.87
CA HIS A 292 15.93 13.13 5.92
C HIS A 292 14.54 12.55 5.54
N ALA A 293 14.12 12.58 4.29
CA ALA A 293 12.87 11.96 3.89
C ALA A 293 12.89 10.43 4.13
N GLN A 294 11.74 9.87 4.47
CA GLN A 294 11.56 8.45 4.73
C GLN A 294 10.80 7.81 3.57
N GLY A 295 11.50 7.12 2.70
CA GLY A 295 10.96 6.48 1.49
C GLY A 295 11.39 5.02 1.33
N LYS A 296 12.03 4.43 2.35
CA LYS A 296 12.44 3.03 2.28
C LYS A 296 11.22 2.12 2.34
N THR A 297 11.30 1.01 1.64
CA THR A 297 10.38 -0.11 1.82
C THR A 297 10.53 -0.66 3.24
N LEU A 298 9.47 -0.60 4.04
CA LEU A 298 9.47 -1.10 5.40
C LEU A 298 9.27 -2.63 5.39
N MET A 299 10.15 -3.36 6.07
CA MET A 299 9.99 -4.77 6.40
C MET A 299 9.86 -4.88 7.92
N PHE A 300 8.81 -5.58 8.38
CA PHE A 300 8.45 -5.83 9.78
C PHE A 300 9.60 -5.82 10.81
N PRO A 301 9.33 -5.60 12.12
CA PRO A 301 8.05 -5.60 12.85
C PRO A 301 7.66 -4.28 13.52
N ASP A 302 8.37 -3.16 13.33
CA ASP A 302 8.24 -1.98 14.20
C ASP A 302 7.47 -0.80 13.59
N ASP A 303 6.99 -0.91 12.34
CA ASP A 303 6.32 0.18 11.64
C ASP A 303 4.85 -0.15 11.35
N GLU A 304 3.95 0.75 11.67
CA GLU A 304 2.49 0.60 11.54
C GLU A 304 2.02 0.47 10.07
N VAL A 305 2.86 0.81 9.10
CA VAL A 305 2.53 0.77 7.67
C VAL A 305 3.55 -0.07 6.90
N ALA A 306 3.12 -1.20 6.38
CA ALA A 306 3.95 -2.03 5.52
C ALA A 306 3.94 -1.51 4.08
N CYS A 307 5.02 -0.88 3.65
CA CYS A 307 5.20 -0.34 2.31
C CYS A 307 6.08 -1.29 1.47
N TYR A 308 5.45 -2.11 0.62
CA TYR A 308 6.18 -3.14 -0.13
C TYR A 308 6.61 -2.72 -1.54
N LEU A 309 6.00 -1.67 -2.11
CA LEU A 309 6.29 -1.25 -3.49
C LEU A 309 7.53 -0.36 -3.56
N GLY A 310 7.74 0.48 -2.55
CA GLY A 310 8.80 1.49 -2.52
C GLY A 310 8.43 2.78 -3.27
N THR A 311 9.19 3.85 -2.99
CA THR A 311 9.01 5.14 -3.67
C THR A 311 9.40 5.03 -5.13
N ASP A 312 8.57 5.53 -6.04
CA ASP A 312 8.81 5.46 -7.49
C ASP A 312 9.15 6.83 -8.08
N PHE A 313 10.40 6.99 -8.48
CA PHE A 313 10.94 8.17 -9.18
C PHE A 313 11.20 7.89 -10.67
N SER A 314 10.66 6.80 -11.24
CA SER A 314 10.99 6.46 -12.60
C SER A 314 10.56 7.56 -13.57
N HIS A 315 11.48 7.85 -14.51
CA HIS A 315 11.34 8.92 -15.50
C HIS A 315 11.18 10.34 -14.95
N ALA A 316 11.39 10.56 -13.63
CA ALA A 316 11.36 11.88 -13.04
C ALA A 316 12.59 12.72 -13.39
N ASN A 317 12.44 14.04 -13.43
CA ASN A 317 13.57 14.96 -13.49
C ASN A 317 13.99 15.34 -12.06
N LEU A 318 15.12 14.81 -11.60
CA LEU A 318 15.72 15.02 -10.29
C LEU A 318 17.03 15.82 -10.38
N GLU A 319 17.22 16.63 -11.42
CA GLU A 319 18.41 17.44 -11.58
C GLU A 319 18.65 18.34 -10.35
N ASN A 320 19.86 18.23 -9.73
CA ASN A 320 20.23 18.93 -8.50
C ASN A 320 19.34 18.66 -7.25
N ALA A 321 18.54 17.59 -7.25
CA ALA A 321 17.76 17.21 -6.07
C ALA A 321 18.66 16.71 -4.92
N LYS A 322 18.21 16.89 -3.68
CA LYS A 322 18.98 16.60 -2.46
C LYS A 322 18.41 15.41 -1.72
N PHE A 323 19.22 14.35 -1.52
CA PHE A 323 18.84 13.13 -0.80
C PHE A 323 19.73 12.86 0.43
N GLU A 324 20.36 13.89 0.99
CA GLU A 324 21.19 13.74 2.18
C GLU A 324 20.37 13.19 3.34
N PHE A 325 20.85 12.12 3.98
CA PHE A 325 20.20 11.40 5.07
C PHE A 325 18.80 10.81 4.73
N ALA A 326 18.38 10.84 3.47
CA ALA A 326 17.13 10.21 3.06
C ALA A 326 17.22 8.68 3.22
N GLN A 327 16.14 8.08 3.66
CA GLN A 327 16.00 6.62 3.74
C GLN A 327 15.20 6.14 2.52
N ILE A 328 15.90 5.80 1.43
CA ILE A 328 15.28 5.51 0.12
C ILE A 328 15.65 4.11 -0.40
N ALA A 329 16.05 3.20 0.49
CA ALA A 329 16.36 1.83 0.09
C ALA A 329 15.14 1.19 -0.62
N GLY A 330 15.37 0.63 -1.82
CA GLY A 330 14.34 0.04 -2.65
C GLY A 330 13.57 1.03 -3.54
N ALA A 331 13.90 2.32 -3.54
CA ALA A 331 13.30 3.29 -4.46
C ALA A 331 13.70 3.00 -5.93
N ASN A 332 12.76 3.25 -6.83
CA ASN A 332 12.93 3.05 -8.27
C ASN A 332 13.33 4.36 -8.96
N PHE A 333 14.55 4.40 -9.51
CA PHE A 333 15.06 5.54 -10.27
C PHE A 333 15.21 5.23 -11.78
N THR A 334 14.56 4.21 -12.29
CA THR A 334 14.66 3.80 -13.70
C THR A 334 14.32 4.98 -14.63
N GLY A 335 15.25 5.34 -15.52
CA GLY A 335 15.03 6.44 -16.48
C GLY A 335 14.98 7.84 -15.88
N ALA A 336 15.20 8.03 -14.57
CA ALA A 336 15.26 9.34 -13.96
C ALA A 336 16.51 10.13 -14.35
N ASN A 337 16.39 11.45 -14.53
CA ASN A 337 17.51 12.36 -14.67
C ASN A 337 18.06 12.71 -13.27
N LEU A 338 19.27 12.24 -12.95
CA LEU A 338 19.94 12.42 -11.65
C LEU A 338 21.16 13.36 -11.74
N LYS A 339 21.26 14.17 -12.78
CA LYS A 339 22.40 15.07 -13.00
C LYS A 339 22.55 16.05 -11.83
N GLY A 340 23.71 15.98 -11.13
CA GLY A 340 23.99 16.83 -9.98
C GLY A 340 23.16 16.53 -8.71
N ALA A 341 22.32 15.51 -8.73
CA ALA A 341 21.62 15.07 -7.53
C ALA A 341 22.59 14.57 -6.46
N THR A 342 22.35 14.86 -5.19
CA THR A 342 23.25 14.51 -4.08
C THR A 342 22.76 13.31 -3.31
N PHE A 343 23.65 12.29 -3.15
CA PHE A 343 23.39 11.07 -2.38
C PHE A 343 24.61 10.71 -1.54
N PHE A 344 24.42 9.97 -0.45
CA PHE A 344 25.56 9.36 0.24
C PHE A 344 26.06 8.11 -0.49
N THR A 345 27.37 7.92 -0.53
CA THR A 345 28.04 6.74 -1.13
C THR A 345 27.48 5.41 -0.59
N ARG A 346 27.07 5.37 0.68
CA ARG A 346 26.44 4.18 1.30
C ARG A 346 25.11 3.77 0.67
N ASP A 347 24.43 4.66 -0.07
CA ASP A 347 23.13 4.41 -0.65
C ASP A 347 23.22 3.84 -2.09
N GLN A 348 24.43 3.90 -2.70
CA GLN A 348 24.67 3.38 -4.03
C GLN A 348 24.27 1.91 -4.22
N LYS A 349 24.44 1.08 -3.17
CA LYS A 349 24.11 -0.34 -3.21
C LYS A 349 22.67 -0.64 -2.78
N LYS A 350 21.95 0.35 -2.27
CA LYS A 350 20.57 0.19 -1.75
C LYS A 350 19.50 0.54 -2.77
N CYS A 351 19.87 1.26 -3.83
CA CYS A 351 18.98 1.68 -4.90
C CYS A 351 19.47 1.12 -6.23
N LEU A 352 18.55 0.99 -7.18
CA LEU A 352 18.85 0.53 -8.52
C LEU A 352 19.19 1.74 -9.42
N PHE A 353 20.48 2.04 -9.54
CA PHE A 353 20.99 3.06 -10.45
C PHE A 353 21.61 2.43 -11.71
N SER A 354 21.40 3.03 -12.86
CA SER A 354 22.15 2.67 -14.07
C SER A 354 23.60 3.15 -13.99
N PRO A 355 24.54 2.55 -14.78
CA PRO A 355 25.94 3.01 -14.82
C PRO A 355 26.10 4.48 -15.20
N ASP A 356 25.20 5.03 -16.02
CA ASP A 356 25.26 6.43 -16.43
C ASP A 356 24.73 7.35 -15.33
N GLN A 357 23.65 6.98 -14.65
CA GLN A 357 23.16 7.70 -13.47
C GLN A 357 24.22 7.80 -12.38
N ILE A 358 24.98 6.72 -12.13
CA ILE A 358 26.06 6.72 -11.11
C ILE A 358 27.13 7.78 -11.41
N LYS A 359 27.41 8.08 -12.68
CA LYS A 359 28.37 9.12 -13.11
C LYS A 359 27.83 10.53 -12.92
N ASP A 360 26.53 10.70 -13.05
CA ASP A 360 25.85 12.01 -13.00
C ASP A 360 25.54 12.46 -11.56
N ILE A 361 25.50 11.52 -10.61
CA ILE A 361 25.25 11.77 -9.20
C ILE A 361 26.46 12.40 -8.50
N HIS A 362 26.20 13.41 -7.66
CA HIS A 362 27.18 13.95 -6.74
C HIS A 362 27.18 13.14 -5.42
N TRP A 363 28.21 12.29 -5.25
CA TRP A 363 28.35 11.41 -4.08
C TRP A 363 28.99 12.12 -2.90
N ILE A 364 28.32 12.11 -1.74
CA ILE A 364 28.80 12.60 -0.47
C ILE A 364 29.37 11.42 0.34
N HIS A 365 30.50 11.59 1.02
CA HIS A 365 31.18 10.56 1.81
C HIS A 365 30.78 10.56 3.28
#